data_8fdb0fc3f271563cec0230409e725cf3
#
_entry.id   8fdb0fc3f271563cec0230409e725cf3
#
_cell.length_a   1.000
_cell.length_b   1.000
_cell.length_c   1.000
_cell.angle_alpha   90.00
_cell.angle_beta   90.00
_cell.angle_gamma   90.00
#
_symmetry.space_group_name_H-M   'P 1'
#
loop_
_entity.id
_entity.type
_entity.pdbx_description
1 polymer ?
#
loop_
_entity_poly.entity_id
_entity_poly.type
_entity_poly.pdbx_seq_one_letter_code
_entity_poly.pdbx_strand_id
1 'polypeptide(L)'
;MIYLDSSVALAHLLAEDRHPPPELWEETIITSRLVEYEVWTRVHARKLTRSHGELARDLLGRLAFLELSPPVLARALEPFPTPVRTLDALHLASVDFLRKQGQDPALATYDERLLLAAKKMRFPIRYLA
;
A
#
# COMPACT_ATOMS: atom_id res chain seq x y z
N MET A 1 1.48 13.87 0.21
CA MET A 1 2.06 12.52 0.43
C MET A 1 0.96 11.47 0.26
N ILE A 2 1.30 10.42 -0.43
CA ILE A 2 0.40 9.29 -0.70
C ILE A 2 0.95 8.05 -0.02
N TYR A 3 0.07 7.28 0.63
CA TYR A 3 0.36 5.91 1.05
C TYR A 3 -0.38 4.97 0.10
N LEU A 4 0.32 4.07 -0.56
CA LEU A 4 -0.33 3.08 -1.41
C LEU A 4 -0.18 1.68 -0.83
N ASP A 5 -1.14 0.80 -1.12
CA ASP A 5 -1.03 -0.62 -0.84
C ASP A 5 -0.58 -1.37 -2.11
N SER A 6 -0.42 -2.68 -1.98
CA SER A 6 0.06 -3.51 -3.09
C SER A 6 -0.90 -3.55 -4.28
N SER A 7 -2.20 -3.32 -4.08
CA SER A 7 -3.17 -3.35 -5.18
C SER A 7 -2.86 -2.31 -6.24
N VAL A 8 -2.41 -1.12 -5.82
CA VAL A 8 -2.05 -0.04 -6.76
C VAL A 8 -0.74 -0.35 -7.47
N ALA A 9 0.27 -0.80 -6.73
CA ALA A 9 1.55 -1.17 -7.31
C ALA A 9 1.40 -2.31 -8.34
N LEU A 10 0.63 -3.33 -8.01
CA LEU A 10 0.39 -4.48 -8.89
C LEU A 10 -0.45 -4.09 -10.10
N ALA A 11 -1.46 -3.24 -9.94
CA ALA A 11 -2.26 -2.77 -11.06
C ALA A 11 -1.38 -2.06 -12.09
N HIS A 12 -0.46 -1.23 -11.63
CA HIS A 12 0.48 -0.54 -12.51
C HIS A 12 1.47 -1.51 -13.16
N LEU A 13 2.10 -2.36 -12.36
CA LEU A 13 3.17 -3.25 -12.82
C LEU A 13 2.66 -4.30 -13.81
N LEU A 14 1.50 -4.87 -13.53
CA LEU A 14 0.97 -5.99 -14.30
C LEU A 14 -0.05 -5.56 -15.37
N ALA A 15 -0.22 -4.25 -15.57
CA ALA A 15 -1.17 -3.69 -16.52
C ALA A 15 -2.56 -4.30 -16.37
N GLU A 16 -3.04 -4.34 -15.12
CA GLU A 16 -4.37 -4.87 -14.80
C GLU A 16 -5.47 -3.96 -15.35
N ASP A 17 -6.74 -4.40 -15.27
CA ASP A 17 -7.88 -3.65 -15.81
C ASP A 17 -7.99 -2.24 -15.21
N ARG A 18 -7.58 -2.09 -13.96
CA ARG A 18 -7.51 -0.78 -13.30
C ARG A 18 -6.12 -0.21 -13.44
N HIS A 19 -6.03 1.03 -13.85
CA HIS A 19 -4.74 1.71 -14.03
C HIS A 19 -4.69 2.94 -13.14
N PRO A 20 -3.67 3.06 -12.27
CA PRO A 20 -3.48 4.28 -11.50
C PRO A 20 -3.24 5.45 -12.45
N PRO A 21 -3.78 6.65 -12.13
CA PRO A 21 -3.52 7.82 -12.97
C PRO A 21 -2.02 8.15 -12.97
N PRO A 22 -1.46 8.55 -14.12
CA PRO A 22 -0.02 8.86 -14.20
C PRO A 22 0.44 9.91 -13.19
N GLU A 23 -0.44 10.86 -12.84
CA GLU A 23 -0.14 11.95 -11.91
C GLU A 23 0.18 11.42 -10.50
N LEU A 24 -0.30 10.22 -10.16
CA LEU A 24 -0.03 9.62 -8.86
C LEU A 24 1.46 9.48 -8.62
N TRP A 25 2.21 9.09 -9.66
CA TRP A 25 3.64 8.82 -9.55
C TRP A 25 4.50 10.08 -9.45
N GLU A 26 3.91 11.24 -9.65
CA GLU A 26 4.58 12.51 -9.47
C GLU A 26 4.57 12.97 -8.00
N GLU A 27 3.74 12.37 -7.18
CA GLU A 27 3.64 12.70 -5.76
C GLU A 27 4.67 11.92 -4.94
N THR A 28 4.94 12.40 -3.73
CA THR A 28 5.75 11.66 -2.77
C THR A 28 4.95 10.48 -2.26
N ILE A 29 5.46 9.28 -2.46
CA ILE A 29 4.77 8.05 -2.12
C ILE A 29 5.54 7.31 -1.04
N ILE A 30 4.83 6.96 0.02
CA ILE A 30 5.32 6.07 1.06
C ILE A 30 4.42 4.83 1.13
N THR A 31 5.00 3.72 1.50
CA THR A 31 4.24 2.49 1.72
C THR A 31 4.91 1.65 2.81
N SER A 32 4.28 0.56 3.16
CA SER A 32 4.87 -0.42 4.07
C SER A 32 5.96 -1.24 3.35
N ARG A 33 7.00 -1.60 4.09
CA ARG A 33 7.97 -2.60 3.61
C ARG A 33 7.28 -3.88 3.14
N LEU A 34 6.10 -4.17 3.68
CA LEU A 34 5.29 -5.31 3.27
C LEU A 34 5.01 -5.33 1.77
N VAL A 35 4.82 -4.17 1.14
CA VAL A 35 4.50 -4.08 -0.28
C VAL A 35 5.61 -4.67 -1.15
N GLU A 36 6.86 -4.52 -0.76
CA GLU A 36 7.97 -5.12 -1.46
C GLU A 36 7.79 -6.64 -1.57
N TYR A 37 7.44 -7.27 -0.47
CA TYR A 37 7.21 -8.72 -0.42
C TYR A 37 5.97 -9.12 -1.21
N GLU A 38 4.89 -8.37 -1.08
CA GLU A 38 3.65 -8.65 -1.80
C GLU A 38 3.85 -8.58 -3.32
N VAL A 39 4.57 -7.58 -3.79
CA VAL A 39 4.85 -7.40 -5.21
C VAL A 39 5.71 -8.56 -5.73
N TRP A 40 6.82 -8.86 -5.07
CA TRP A 40 7.71 -9.94 -5.51
C TRP A 40 7.05 -11.30 -5.44
N THR A 41 6.29 -11.57 -4.39
CA THR A 41 5.55 -12.82 -4.25
C THR A 41 4.59 -13.02 -5.42
N ARG A 42 3.87 -11.96 -5.82
CA ARG A 42 2.94 -12.03 -6.95
C ARG A 42 3.67 -12.23 -8.28
N VAL A 43 4.76 -11.52 -8.49
CA VAL A 43 5.58 -11.64 -9.72
C VAL A 43 6.10 -13.08 -9.86
N HIS A 44 6.61 -13.64 -8.77
CA HIS A 44 7.12 -15.02 -8.79
C HIS A 44 6.01 -16.04 -8.98
N ALA A 45 4.87 -15.84 -8.29
CA ALA A 45 3.74 -16.77 -8.39
C ALA A 45 3.18 -16.86 -9.81
N ARG A 46 3.21 -15.75 -10.55
CA ARG A 46 2.77 -15.69 -11.94
C ARG A 46 3.89 -16.01 -12.95
N LYS A 47 5.08 -16.39 -12.47
CA LYS A 47 6.24 -16.71 -13.29
C LYS A 47 6.65 -15.55 -14.21
N LEU A 48 6.57 -14.34 -13.70
CA LEU A 48 6.86 -13.11 -14.45
C LEU A 48 8.22 -12.49 -14.08
N THR A 49 9.07 -13.21 -13.35
CA THR A 49 10.34 -12.68 -12.85
C THR A 49 11.23 -12.16 -13.97
N ARG A 50 11.33 -12.86 -15.08
CA ARG A 50 12.17 -12.43 -16.21
C ARG A 50 11.59 -11.23 -16.95
N SER A 51 10.28 -11.25 -17.20
CA SER A 51 9.64 -10.19 -17.99
C SER A 51 9.39 -8.91 -17.20
N HIS A 52 9.14 -9.01 -15.88
CA HIS A 52 8.71 -7.89 -15.05
C HIS A 52 9.66 -7.56 -13.90
N GLY A 53 10.75 -8.31 -13.72
CA GLY A 53 11.64 -8.12 -12.58
C GLY A 53 12.28 -6.73 -12.54
N GLU A 54 12.76 -6.22 -13.68
CA GLU A 54 13.36 -4.88 -13.73
C GLU A 54 12.30 -3.80 -13.49
N LEU A 55 11.12 -3.96 -14.07
CA LEU A 55 10.02 -3.02 -13.86
C LEU A 55 9.61 -2.98 -12.40
N ALA A 56 9.59 -4.12 -11.73
CA ALA A 56 9.30 -4.21 -10.30
C ALA A 56 10.34 -3.47 -9.48
N ARG A 57 11.64 -3.68 -9.76
CA ARG A 57 12.72 -2.97 -9.07
C ARG A 57 12.61 -1.47 -9.27
N ASP A 58 12.35 -1.04 -10.49
CA ASP A 58 12.24 0.38 -10.81
C ASP A 58 11.06 1.02 -10.09
N LEU A 59 9.91 0.34 -10.08
CA LEU A 59 8.73 0.82 -9.37
C LEU A 59 9.00 0.93 -7.87
N LEU A 60 9.50 -0.13 -7.25
CA LEU A 60 9.78 -0.15 -5.82
C LEU A 60 10.86 0.87 -5.44
N GLY A 61 11.81 1.13 -6.34
CA GLY A 61 12.85 2.14 -6.12
C GLY A 61 12.33 3.58 -6.05
N ARG A 62 11.11 3.83 -6.50
CA ARG A 62 10.48 5.16 -6.42
C ARG A 62 9.75 5.40 -5.10
N LEU A 63 9.59 4.37 -4.30
CA LEU A 63 8.77 4.42 -3.08
C LEU A 63 9.66 4.61 -1.86
N ALA A 64 9.17 5.37 -0.89
CA ALA A 64 9.71 5.36 0.45
C ALA A 64 9.04 4.24 1.25
N PHE A 65 9.79 3.55 2.09
CA PHE A 65 9.27 2.42 2.86
C PHE A 65 9.25 2.71 4.34
N LEU A 66 8.11 2.43 4.96
CA LEU A 66 7.98 2.36 6.41
C LEU A 66 8.20 0.91 6.84
N GLU A 67 9.14 0.70 7.76
CA GLU A 67 9.41 -0.65 8.27
C GLU A 67 8.28 -1.14 9.18
N LEU A 68 8.09 -2.45 9.23
CA LEU A 68 7.17 -3.08 10.18
C LEU A 68 7.81 -3.12 11.57
N SER A 69 7.93 -1.94 12.15
CA SER A 69 8.56 -1.75 13.47
C SER A 69 7.66 -2.26 14.60
N PRO A 70 8.20 -2.45 15.80
CA PRO A 70 7.39 -2.86 16.95
C PRO A 70 6.15 -2.01 17.20
N PRO A 71 6.18 -0.66 17.12
CA PRO A 71 4.97 0.13 17.30
C PRO A 71 3.91 -0.12 16.21
N VAL A 72 4.32 -0.32 14.96
CA VAL A 72 3.40 -0.63 13.86
C VAL A 72 2.76 -1.99 14.09
N LEU A 73 3.57 -2.99 14.42
CA LEU A 73 3.09 -4.35 14.68
C LEU A 73 2.16 -4.39 15.89
N ALA A 74 2.47 -3.64 16.95
CA ALA A 74 1.60 -3.55 18.12
C ALA A 74 0.23 -2.97 17.75
N ARG A 75 0.18 -1.92 16.93
CA ARG A 75 -1.08 -1.33 16.49
C ARG A 75 -1.90 -2.33 15.67
N ALA A 76 -1.26 -3.15 14.86
CA ALA A 76 -1.94 -4.16 14.05
C ALA A 76 -2.64 -5.24 14.87
N LEU A 77 -2.24 -5.42 16.13
CA LEU A 77 -2.87 -6.38 17.05
C LEU A 77 -4.13 -5.81 17.72
N GLU A 78 -4.36 -4.51 17.65
CA GLU A 78 -5.55 -3.88 18.22
C GLU A 78 -6.74 -3.97 17.26
N PRO A 79 -7.97 -3.83 17.76
CA PRO A 79 -9.15 -3.93 16.91
C PRO A 79 -9.26 -2.77 15.91
N PHE A 80 -9.94 -3.05 14.81
CA PHE A 80 -10.27 -2.08 13.77
C PHE A 80 -11.79 -1.92 13.69
N PRO A 81 -12.28 -0.80 13.14
CA PRO A 81 -13.73 -0.53 13.14
C PRO A 81 -14.55 -1.46 12.24
N THR A 82 -13.90 -2.20 11.34
CA THR A 82 -14.52 -3.25 10.53
C THR A 82 -13.64 -4.49 10.54
N PRO A 83 -14.20 -5.68 10.24
CA PRO A 83 -13.36 -6.86 10.06
C PRO A 83 -12.37 -6.66 8.92
N VAL A 84 -11.10 -6.93 9.20
CA VAL A 84 -10.01 -6.81 8.23
C VAL A 84 -9.16 -8.08 8.25
N ARG A 85 -8.46 -8.34 7.15
CA ARG A 85 -7.49 -9.43 7.07
C ARG A 85 -6.15 -8.96 7.63
N THR A 86 -5.24 -9.91 7.87
CA THR A 86 -3.93 -9.62 8.47
C THR A 86 -3.14 -8.58 7.69
N LEU A 87 -3.08 -8.69 6.36
CA LEU A 87 -2.34 -7.73 5.55
C LEU A 87 -2.98 -6.35 5.58
N ASP A 88 -4.32 -6.28 5.57
CA ASP A 88 -5.04 -5.02 5.71
C ASP A 88 -4.72 -4.37 7.06
N ALA A 89 -4.70 -5.16 8.13
CA ALA A 89 -4.37 -4.68 9.47
C ALA A 89 -2.98 -4.06 9.50
N LEU A 90 -2.01 -4.69 8.83
CA LEU A 90 -0.64 -4.16 8.76
C LEU A 90 -0.58 -2.85 7.98
N HIS A 91 -1.33 -2.73 6.89
CA HIS A 91 -1.40 -1.47 6.15
C HIS A 91 -2.07 -0.36 6.96
N LEU A 92 -3.21 -0.66 7.58
CA LEU A 92 -3.92 0.34 8.40
C LEU A 92 -3.09 0.78 9.59
N ALA A 93 -2.39 -0.15 10.24
CA ALA A 93 -1.48 0.16 11.33
C ALA A 93 -0.33 1.07 10.88
N SER A 94 0.17 0.86 9.66
CA SER A 94 1.23 1.68 9.08
C SER A 94 0.76 3.12 8.86
N VAL A 95 -0.42 3.30 8.29
CA VAL A 95 -1.01 4.62 8.09
C VAL A 95 -1.27 5.31 9.43
N ASP A 96 -1.84 4.57 10.38
CA ASP A 96 -2.12 5.11 11.72
C ASP A 96 -0.85 5.56 12.44
N PHE A 97 0.22 4.77 12.31
CA PHE A 97 1.53 5.14 12.85
C PHE A 97 2.03 6.47 12.26
N LEU A 98 1.95 6.62 10.94
CA LEU A 98 2.37 7.85 10.27
C LEU A 98 1.57 9.06 10.76
N ARG A 99 0.27 8.90 10.94
CA ARG A 99 -0.58 9.97 11.47
C ARG A 99 -0.15 10.37 12.88
N LYS A 100 0.12 9.41 13.73
CA LYS A 100 0.58 9.68 15.11
C LYS A 100 1.95 10.35 15.13
N GLN A 101 2.74 10.18 14.08
CA GLN A 101 4.02 10.88 13.92
C GLN A 101 3.87 12.27 13.30
N GLY A 102 2.65 12.74 13.12
CA GLY A 102 2.39 14.06 12.56
C GLY A 102 2.35 14.11 11.03
N GLN A 103 2.44 12.97 10.38
CA GLN A 103 2.28 12.88 8.93
C GLN A 103 0.85 12.44 8.62
N ASP A 104 0.30 12.89 7.52
CA ASP A 104 -1.10 12.61 7.20
C ASP A 104 -1.23 12.19 5.72
N PRO A 105 -0.67 11.05 5.33
CA PRO A 105 -0.73 10.62 3.95
C PRO A 105 -2.16 10.25 3.56
N ALA A 106 -2.51 10.49 2.30
CA ALA A 106 -3.76 10.02 1.75
C ALA A 106 -3.59 8.59 1.23
N LEU A 107 -4.48 7.70 1.62
CA LEU A 107 -4.44 6.30 1.19
C LEU A 107 -4.96 6.16 -0.24
N ALA A 108 -4.18 5.51 -1.09
CA ALA A 108 -4.57 5.08 -2.43
C ALA A 108 -4.65 3.56 -2.46
N THR A 109 -5.80 3.03 -2.81
CA THR A 109 -6.02 1.58 -2.88
C THR A 109 -7.14 1.23 -3.85
N TYR A 110 -7.06 0.08 -4.46
CA TYR A 110 -8.15 -0.54 -5.21
C TYR A 110 -8.89 -1.60 -4.40
N ASP A 111 -8.43 -1.89 -3.18
CA ASP A 111 -9.07 -2.87 -2.30
C ASP A 111 -10.23 -2.20 -1.57
N GLU A 112 -11.46 -2.60 -1.89
CA GLU A 112 -12.67 -2.01 -1.31
C GLU A 112 -12.77 -2.25 0.19
N ARG A 113 -12.30 -3.39 0.69
CA ARG A 113 -12.32 -3.69 2.12
C ARG A 113 -11.39 -2.79 2.90
N LEU A 114 -10.18 -2.61 2.38
CA LEU A 114 -9.20 -1.70 2.98
C LEU A 114 -9.71 -0.27 2.94
N LEU A 115 -10.29 0.14 1.82
CA LEU A 115 -10.85 1.48 1.67
C LEU A 115 -11.96 1.75 2.68
N LEU A 116 -12.86 0.78 2.88
CA LEU A 116 -13.95 0.91 3.84
C LEU A 116 -13.42 1.12 5.26
N ALA A 117 -12.46 0.30 5.68
CA ALA A 117 -11.86 0.42 7.00
C ALA A 117 -11.15 1.77 7.18
N ALA A 118 -10.40 2.20 6.16
CA ALA A 118 -9.69 3.47 6.17
C ALA A 118 -10.66 4.65 6.32
N LYS A 119 -11.77 4.63 5.61
CA LYS A 119 -12.81 5.66 5.72
C LYS A 119 -13.38 5.72 7.14
N LYS A 120 -13.64 4.58 7.75
CA LYS A 120 -14.15 4.53 9.13
C LYS A 120 -13.13 5.01 10.15
N MET A 121 -11.85 4.88 9.84
CA MET A 121 -10.76 5.44 10.65
C MET A 121 -10.50 6.92 10.34
N ARG A 122 -11.24 7.49 9.40
CA ARG A 122 -11.11 8.89 8.97
C ARG A 122 -9.74 9.22 8.39
N PHE A 123 -9.12 8.26 7.72
CA PHE A 123 -7.91 8.51 6.96
C PHE A 123 -8.23 9.31 5.70
N PRO A 124 -7.40 10.28 5.31
CA PRO A 124 -7.55 10.91 4.01
C PRO A 124 -7.44 9.87 2.89
N ILE A 125 -8.26 10.01 1.85
CA ILE A 125 -8.30 9.09 0.72
C ILE A 125 -7.87 9.82 -0.55
N ARG A 126 -6.94 9.22 -1.28
CA ARG A 126 -6.59 9.62 -2.63
C ARG A 126 -7.38 8.71 -3.58
N TYR A 127 -8.52 9.20 -4.04
CA TYR A 127 -9.34 8.40 -4.94
C TYR A 127 -8.64 8.20 -6.27
N LEU A 128 -8.76 6.98 -6.80
CA LEU A 128 -8.22 6.58 -8.08
C LEU A 128 -9.37 6.52 -9.09
N ALA A 129 -9.21 7.17 -10.20
CA ALA A 129 -10.26 7.21 -11.24
C ALA A 129 -10.34 5.88 -12.00
#